data_9ab99369dddd5cfd485bbd43aedd59f6
#
_entry.id   9ab99369dddd5cfd485bbd43aedd59f6
#
_cell.length_a   1.000
_cell.length_b   1.000
_cell.length_c   1.000
_cell.angle_alpha   90.00
_cell.angle_beta   90.00
_cell.angle_gamma   90.00
#
_symmetry.space_group_name_H-M   'P 1'
#
loop_
_entity.id
_entity.type
_entity.pdbx_description
1 polymer ?
#
loop_
_entity_poly.entity_id
_entity_poly.type
_entity_poly.pdbx_seq_one_letter_code
_entity_poly.pdbx_strand_id
1 'polypeptide(L)'
;MQPDLIEDVGVLQVPSSIEAEQMVIGGVLVNNAAFDECSQLRPEMFFHIGHQVVWQAICDMRAANIGVDVVTLDDFLRQREGDQSMDMGYFIDLYNNTASAHAIKRHVQIVLDRYAERQMLLASGKIRDLAIEREGRSVSDRQAEAVSLLTEIANQAAQINEERTYIEALREGIRYKQELFDSGRRGLIGFDTGLPKLNEYTNGLRRGDLTVIGGRPSMGKSVLAENIARCCARNGLKVRFQSYEMNSTDLTDRGAAAQFGIDYGHLRTAVMNREEWDHYNDYVNLSSSWSFLIDTEMVGVERLAARCRAMKRKQGLDLLVVDHLHLMPRPNKNTVQELDEITARLKRLAMELDIHVLLVAQLSRAVNGRPDKRPQMSDLRESGGIEQNANIIIFPYRPGYYDENVNQNEAELILAKNRDGERGSVIVGWQGRYQRFVDQPDPWEAPAQVEQEVEDDPFNV
;
A
#
# COMPACT_ATOMS: atom_id res chain seq x y z
N MET A 1 18.54 -38.17 -1.19
CA MET A 1 18.04 -39.49 -0.88
C MET A 1 17.55 -39.48 0.56
N GLN A 2 16.28 -39.17 0.74
CA GLN A 2 15.56 -39.32 2.02
C GLN A 2 14.14 -39.73 1.68
N PRO A 3 13.79 -41.02 1.81
CA PRO A 3 12.44 -41.52 1.51
C PRO A 3 11.47 -41.48 2.71
N ASP A 4 11.78 -40.88 3.85
CA ASP A 4 11.03 -41.12 5.10
C ASP A 4 10.12 -39.95 5.53
N LEU A 5 9.64 -39.10 4.62
CA LEU A 5 8.77 -37.95 4.96
C LEU A 5 7.30 -38.13 4.54
N ILE A 6 6.83 -39.32 4.17
CA ILE A 6 5.46 -39.51 3.63
C ILE A 6 4.62 -40.54 4.44
N GLU A 7 5.15 -41.15 5.49
CA GLU A 7 4.39 -42.11 6.31
C GLU A 7 4.28 -41.61 7.76
N ASP A 8 3.46 -40.61 8.03
CA ASP A 8 2.74 -40.45 9.30
C ASP A 8 1.74 -39.31 9.25
N VAL A 9 0.75 -39.39 8.36
CA VAL A 9 -0.45 -38.57 8.51
C VAL A 9 -1.48 -39.43 9.22
N GLY A 10 -1.30 -39.56 10.55
CA GLY A 10 -2.34 -40.05 11.44
C GLY A 10 -3.66 -39.31 11.18
N VAL A 11 -4.79 -39.91 11.47
CA VAL A 11 -6.15 -39.33 11.26
C VAL A 11 -6.14 -37.90 11.76
N LEU A 12 -6.03 -36.94 10.82
CA LEU A 12 -6.02 -35.50 11.12
C LEU A 12 -7.38 -35.16 11.70
N GLN A 13 -7.44 -34.91 12.99
CA GLN A 13 -8.64 -34.43 13.65
C GLN A 13 -8.87 -32.98 13.17
N VAL A 14 -9.94 -32.74 12.41
CA VAL A 14 -10.27 -31.42 11.90
C VAL A 14 -10.50 -30.46 13.07
N PRO A 15 -9.82 -29.31 13.12
CA PRO A 15 -9.95 -28.36 14.22
C PRO A 15 -11.41 -27.89 14.40
N SER A 16 -12.00 -28.20 15.56
CA SER A 16 -13.39 -27.85 15.89
C SER A 16 -13.55 -27.73 17.42
N SER A 17 -14.59 -27.05 17.83
CA SER A 17 -15.08 -27.05 19.23
C SER A 17 -16.59 -26.88 19.20
N ILE A 18 -17.25 -28.05 19.19
CA ILE A 18 -18.72 -28.10 19.19
C ILE A 18 -19.28 -27.41 20.44
N GLU A 19 -18.61 -27.60 21.58
CA GLU A 19 -19.00 -26.97 22.85
C GLU A 19 -18.97 -25.44 22.78
N ALA A 20 -17.94 -24.87 22.13
CA ALA A 20 -17.87 -23.41 21.97
C ALA A 20 -18.97 -22.90 21.04
N GLU A 21 -19.28 -23.62 19.96
CA GLU A 21 -20.36 -23.30 19.04
C GLU A 21 -21.72 -23.32 19.77
N GLN A 22 -21.96 -24.36 20.58
CA GLN A 22 -23.15 -24.49 21.40
C GLN A 22 -23.30 -23.35 22.40
N MET A 23 -22.19 -22.96 23.07
CA MET A 23 -22.21 -21.83 24.01
C MET A 23 -22.46 -20.49 23.34
N VAL A 24 -22.02 -20.29 22.09
CA VAL A 24 -22.33 -19.09 21.31
C VAL A 24 -23.83 -19.03 20.99
N ILE A 25 -24.38 -20.11 20.44
CA ILE A 25 -25.82 -20.17 20.08
C ILE A 25 -26.69 -20.04 21.34
N GLY A 26 -26.39 -20.83 22.38
CA GLY A 26 -27.12 -20.78 23.63
C GLY A 26 -27.05 -19.42 24.32
N GLY A 27 -25.89 -18.74 24.24
CA GLY A 27 -25.73 -17.39 24.78
C GLY A 27 -26.67 -16.36 24.14
N VAL A 28 -26.90 -16.45 22.84
CA VAL A 28 -27.87 -15.58 22.12
C VAL A 28 -29.31 -15.96 22.48
N LEU A 29 -29.61 -17.26 22.66
CA LEU A 29 -30.94 -17.72 23.11
C LEU A 29 -31.30 -17.23 24.53
N VAL A 30 -30.29 -17.20 25.43
CA VAL A 30 -30.46 -16.71 26.82
C VAL A 30 -30.57 -15.18 26.84
N ASN A 31 -29.77 -14.48 26.02
CA ASN A 31 -29.74 -13.03 25.99
C ASN A 31 -29.48 -12.53 24.56
N ASN A 32 -30.50 -11.97 23.93
CA ASN A 32 -30.38 -11.44 22.57
C ASN A 32 -29.33 -10.32 22.40
N ALA A 33 -29.04 -9.56 23.47
CA ALA A 33 -27.98 -8.55 23.43
C ALA A 33 -26.58 -9.17 23.25
N ALA A 34 -26.40 -10.46 23.59
CA ALA A 34 -25.17 -11.18 23.35
C ALA A 34 -24.83 -11.36 21.85
N PHE A 35 -25.81 -11.20 20.96
CA PHE A 35 -25.59 -11.23 19.52
C PHE A 35 -24.61 -10.13 19.06
N ASP A 36 -24.64 -8.96 19.68
CA ASP A 36 -23.75 -7.86 19.34
C ASP A 36 -22.26 -8.21 19.55
N GLU A 37 -21.98 -9.08 20.56
CA GLU A 37 -20.64 -9.63 20.82
C GLU A 37 -20.22 -10.73 19.84
N CYS A 38 -21.17 -11.20 19.02
CA CYS A 38 -20.99 -12.24 18.01
C CYS A 38 -21.01 -11.70 16.59
N SER A 39 -21.06 -10.37 16.40
CA SER A 39 -21.23 -9.68 15.09
C SER A 39 -20.21 -10.10 14.03
N GLN A 40 -19.04 -10.54 14.44
CA GLN A 40 -17.97 -11.03 13.57
C GLN A 40 -18.14 -12.49 13.09
N LEU A 41 -19.05 -13.26 13.69
CA LEU A 41 -19.28 -14.65 13.30
C LEU A 41 -20.19 -14.75 12.08
N ARG A 42 -19.79 -15.58 11.14
CA ARG A 42 -20.56 -15.96 9.95
C ARG A 42 -20.92 -17.43 10.01
N PRO A 43 -22.01 -17.88 9.37
CA PRO A 43 -22.44 -19.28 9.39
C PRO A 43 -21.34 -20.27 9.00
N GLU A 44 -20.56 -19.97 7.97
CA GLU A 44 -19.46 -20.81 7.50
C GLU A 44 -18.31 -20.98 8.50
N MET A 45 -18.27 -20.17 9.56
CA MET A 45 -17.26 -20.27 10.61
C MET A 45 -17.56 -21.38 11.62
N PHE A 46 -18.79 -21.88 11.68
CA PHE A 46 -19.16 -23.01 12.48
C PHE A 46 -18.74 -24.33 11.78
N PHE A 47 -18.30 -25.30 12.54
CA PHE A 47 -17.92 -26.60 12.01
C PHE A 47 -19.13 -27.51 11.79
N HIS A 48 -20.06 -27.53 12.74
CA HIS A 48 -21.26 -28.35 12.66
C HIS A 48 -22.28 -27.73 11.69
N ILE A 49 -22.66 -28.49 10.65
CA ILE A 49 -23.58 -27.99 9.60
C ILE A 49 -24.89 -27.48 10.17
N GLY A 50 -25.47 -28.19 11.16
CA GLY A 50 -26.68 -27.72 11.83
C GLY A 50 -26.48 -26.39 12.53
N HIS A 51 -25.32 -26.14 13.15
CA HIS A 51 -25.02 -24.84 13.76
C HIS A 51 -24.88 -23.73 12.70
N GLN A 52 -24.37 -24.04 11.50
CA GLN A 52 -24.34 -23.08 10.40
C GLN A 52 -25.76 -22.63 10.01
N VAL A 53 -26.67 -23.59 9.88
CA VAL A 53 -28.09 -23.33 9.54
C VAL A 53 -28.77 -22.49 10.65
N VAL A 54 -28.58 -22.90 11.91
CA VAL A 54 -29.12 -22.19 13.07
C VAL A 54 -28.56 -20.78 13.16
N TRP A 55 -27.24 -20.60 12.96
CA TRP A 55 -26.63 -19.28 13.01
C TRP A 55 -27.11 -18.37 11.87
N GLN A 56 -27.30 -18.91 10.68
CA GLN A 56 -27.91 -18.16 9.57
C GLN A 56 -29.32 -17.71 9.91
N ALA A 57 -30.15 -18.59 10.50
CA ALA A 57 -31.49 -18.24 10.93
C ALA A 57 -31.49 -17.13 11.99
N ILE A 58 -30.61 -17.22 12.98
CA ILE A 58 -30.40 -16.17 14.00
C ILE A 58 -30.04 -14.83 13.34
N CYS A 59 -29.11 -14.82 12.41
CA CYS A 59 -28.72 -13.62 11.68
C CYS A 59 -29.91 -13.00 10.91
N ASP A 60 -30.69 -13.84 10.21
CA ASP A 60 -31.85 -13.39 9.43
C ASP A 60 -32.98 -12.84 10.33
N MET A 61 -33.24 -13.49 11.46
CA MET A 61 -34.21 -13.00 12.47
C MET A 61 -33.78 -11.66 13.05
N ARG A 62 -32.51 -11.51 13.40
CA ARG A 62 -31.96 -10.25 13.93
C ARG A 62 -32.01 -9.13 12.90
N ALA A 63 -31.70 -9.43 11.61
CA ALA A 63 -31.83 -8.48 10.51
C ALA A 63 -33.30 -8.02 10.30
N ALA A 64 -34.25 -8.92 10.54
CA ALA A 64 -35.68 -8.62 10.50
C ALA A 64 -36.22 -7.99 11.80
N ASN A 65 -35.34 -7.71 12.78
CA ASN A 65 -35.68 -7.18 14.10
C ASN A 65 -36.63 -8.10 14.92
N ILE A 66 -36.52 -9.41 14.69
CA ILE A 66 -37.28 -10.45 15.40
C ILE A 66 -36.45 -10.91 16.61
N GLY A 67 -37.09 -11.02 17.78
CA GLY A 67 -36.45 -11.58 18.97
C GLY A 67 -36.17 -13.07 18.80
N VAL A 68 -35.00 -13.51 19.25
CA VAL A 68 -34.56 -14.91 19.16
C VAL A 68 -34.74 -15.60 20.49
N ASP A 69 -35.63 -16.57 20.54
CA ASP A 69 -35.81 -17.50 21.64
C ASP A 69 -36.02 -18.92 21.08
N VAL A 70 -36.06 -19.92 21.96
CA VAL A 70 -36.18 -21.33 21.55
C VAL A 70 -37.41 -21.58 20.68
N VAL A 71 -38.54 -20.93 20.97
CA VAL A 71 -39.81 -21.16 20.26
C VAL A 71 -39.79 -20.44 18.89
N THR A 72 -39.40 -19.17 18.89
CA THR A 72 -39.36 -18.35 17.67
C THR A 72 -38.33 -18.87 16.70
N LEU A 73 -37.18 -19.39 17.17
CA LEU A 73 -36.15 -19.98 16.33
C LEU A 73 -36.62 -21.31 15.69
N ASP A 74 -37.27 -22.19 16.48
CA ASP A 74 -37.83 -23.44 15.99
C ASP A 74 -38.89 -23.21 14.91
N ASP A 75 -39.83 -22.26 15.14
CA ASP A 75 -40.86 -21.89 14.19
C ASP A 75 -40.27 -21.30 12.90
N PHE A 76 -39.27 -20.41 13.03
CA PHE A 76 -38.58 -19.79 11.89
C PHE A 76 -37.88 -20.83 11.00
N LEU A 77 -37.19 -21.80 11.61
CA LEU A 77 -36.54 -22.89 10.89
C LEU A 77 -37.54 -23.82 10.19
N ARG A 78 -38.67 -24.19 10.86
CA ARG A 78 -39.72 -25.02 10.27
C ARG A 78 -40.35 -24.39 9.02
N GLN A 79 -40.55 -23.07 9.03
CA GLN A 79 -41.12 -22.36 7.89
C GLN A 79 -40.15 -22.33 6.66
N ARG A 80 -38.86 -22.45 6.88
CA ARG A 80 -37.85 -22.27 5.82
C ARG A 80 -37.37 -23.59 5.20
N GLU A 81 -37.19 -24.63 5.96
CA GLU A 81 -36.45 -25.84 5.50
C GLU A 81 -37.29 -27.13 5.45
N GLY A 82 -38.48 -27.18 5.96
CA GLY A 82 -39.40 -28.30 5.82
C GLY A 82 -38.96 -29.65 6.44
N ASP A 83 -37.66 -29.87 6.69
CA ASP A 83 -37.12 -31.06 7.34
C ASP A 83 -35.94 -30.67 8.26
N GLN A 84 -35.94 -31.15 9.50
CA GLN A 84 -35.13 -30.61 10.57
C GLN A 84 -33.95 -31.52 10.92
N SER A 85 -32.76 -30.99 10.79
CA SER A 85 -31.57 -31.59 11.38
C SER A 85 -31.44 -31.34 12.90
N MET A 86 -32.19 -30.38 13.47
CA MET A 86 -32.23 -30.04 14.90
C MET A 86 -33.67 -29.76 15.36
N ASP A 87 -34.06 -30.36 16.48
CA ASP A 87 -35.39 -30.20 17.04
C ASP A 87 -35.41 -29.22 18.21
N MET A 88 -36.61 -28.84 18.63
CA MET A 88 -36.81 -27.94 19.76
C MET A 88 -36.14 -28.43 21.05
N GLY A 89 -36.01 -29.76 21.23
CA GLY A 89 -35.32 -30.36 22.38
C GLY A 89 -33.85 -29.95 22.44
N TYR A 90 -33.20 -29.94 21.30
CA TYR A 90 -31.82 -29.49 21.21
C TYR A 90 -31.66 -28.02 21.58
N PHE A 91 -32.54 -27.13 21.15
CA PHE A 91 -32.49 -25.72 21.53
C PHE A 91 -32.76 -25.48 23.02
N ILE A 92 -33.65 -26.28 23.62
CA ILE A 92 -33.88 -26.29 25.07
C ILE A 92 -32.61 -26.70 25.82
N ASP A 93 -31.90 -27.74 25.33
CA ASP A 93 -30.66 -28.18 25.94
C ASP A 93 -29.56 -27.10 25.82
N LEU A 94 -29.42 -26.43 24.68
CA LEU A 94 -28.52 -25.29 24.52
C LEU A 94 -28.81 -24.16 25.50
N TYR A 95 -30.10 -23.81 25.63
CA TYR A 95 -30.55 -22.76 26.55
C TYR A 95 -30.21 -23.11 27.99
N ASN A 96 -30.54 -24.35 28.44
CA ASN A 96 -30.33 -24.81 29.81
C ASN A 96 -28.84 -25.01 30.19
N ASN A 97 -28.03 -25.42 29.25
CA ASN A 97 -26.61 -25.68 29.48
C ASN A 97 -25.75 -24.43 29.42
N THR A 98 -26.32 -23.28 28.97
CA THR A 98 -25.57 -22.02 28.91
C THR A 98 -25.71 -21.26 30.23
N ALA A 99 -24.70 -21.41 31.09
CA ALA A 99 -24.74 -20.86 32.44
C ALA A 99 -24.62 -19.33 32.54
N SER A 100 -24.08 -18.64 31.54
CA SER A 100 -23.96 -17.17 31.54
C SER A 100 -23.52 -16.63 30.18
N ALA A 101 -24.15 -15.58 29.70
CA ALA A 101 -23.75 -14.82 28.50
C ALA A 101 -22.42 -14.02 28.70
N HIS A 102 -21.92 -13.90 29.94
CA HIS A 102 -20.72 -13.10 30.22
C HIS A 102 -19.41 -13.67 29.63
N ALA A 103 -19.36 -14.97 29.34
CA ALA A 103 -18.18 -15.61 28.75
C ALA A 103 -18.25 -15.75 27.24
N ILE A 104 -19.27 -15.19 26.58
CA ILE A 104 -19.54 -15.41 25.15
C ILE A 104 -18.36 -14.98 24.27
N LYS A 105 -17.71 -13.86 24.57
CA LYS A 105 -16.52 -13.37 23.84
C LYS A 105 -15.42 -14.42 23.74
N ARG A 106 -15.20 -15.18 24.81
CA ARG A 106 -14.18 -16.24 24.83
C ARG A 106 -14.57 -17.41 23.92
N HIS A 107 -15.86 -17.79 23.89
CA HIS A 107 -16.35 -18.86 23.03
C HIS A 107 -16.34 -18.42 21.56
N VAL A 108 -16.71 -17.19 21.28
CA VAL A 108 -16.56 -16.56 19.95
C VAL A 108 -15.12 -16.66 19.47
N GLN A 109 -14.14 -16.29 20.32
CA GLN A 109 -12.74 -16.39 19.97
C GLN A 109 -12.31 -17.84 19.67
N ILE A 110 -12.77 -18.82 20.43
CA ILE A 110 -12.47 -20.24 20.15
C ILE A 110 -13.05 -20.66 18.80
N VAL A 111 -14.28 -20.26 18.44
CA VAL A 111 -14.85 -20.58 17.13
C VAL A 111 -14.03 -19.95 15.99
N LEU A 112 -13.61 -18.70 16.15
CA LEU A 112 -12.75 -18.00 15.19
C LEU A 112 -11.39 -18.67 15.03
N ASP A 113 -10.73 -19.04 16.14
CA ASP A 113 -9.43 -19.72 16.12
C ASP A 113 -9.54 -21.07 15.39
N ARG A 114 -10.57 -21.88 15.69
CA ARG A 114 -10.81 -23.15 15.01
C ARG A 114 -11.14 -22.98 13.53
N TYR A 115 -11.85 -21.92 13.16
CA TYR A 115 -12.08 -21.59 11.77
C TYR A 115 -10.77 -21.24 11.05
N ALA A 116 -9.94 -20.39 11.65
CA ALA A 116 -8.63 -20.02 11.09
C ALA A 116 -7.72 -21.25 10.89
N GLU A 117 -7.69 -22.15 11.87
CA GLU A 117 -6.95 -23.42 11.78
C GLU A 117 -7.48 -24.29 10.61
N ARG A 118 -8.80 -24.37 10.40
CA ARG A 118 -9.38 -25.06 9.24
C ARG A 118 -8.98 -24.43 7.92
N GLN A 119 -8.98 -23.08 7.84
CA GLN A 119 -8.53 -22.38 6.63
C GLN A 119 -7.04 -22.64 6.34
N MET A 120 -6.19 -22.69 7.37
CA MET A 120 -4.79 -23.08 7.23
C MET A 120 -4.65 -24.53 6.72
N LEU A 121 -5.46 -25.45 7.20
CA LEU A 121 -5.47 -26.85 6.75
C LEU A 121 -5.88 -26.94 5.28
N LEU A 122 -6.94 -26.24 4.86
CA LEU A 122 -7.38 -26.18 3.47
C LEU A 122 -6.32 -25.57 2.55
N ALA A 123 -5.66 -24.50 2.99
CA ALA A 123 -4.58 -23.88 2.23
C ALA A 123 -3.37 -24.80 2.10
N SER A 124 -3.03 -25.58 3.16
CA SER A 124 -1.93 -26.54 3.10
C SER A 124 -2.18 -27.60 2.04
N GLY A 125 -3.43 -28.08 1.89
CA GLY A 125 -3.84 -28.96 0.81
C GLY A 125 -3.62 -28.35 -0.57
N LYS A 126 -4.10 -27.14 -0.78
CA LYS A 126 -3.91 -26.41 -2.05
C LYS A 126 -2.43 -26.17 -2.35
N ILE A 127 -1.62 -25.81 -1.35
CA ILE A 127 -0.17 -25.60 -1.51
C ILE A 127 0.52 -26.92 -1.88
N ARG A 128 0.13 -28.03 -1.28
CA ARG A 128 0.62 -29.37 -1.64
C ARG A 128 0.29 -29.68 -3.10
N ASP A 129 -0.95 -29.44 -3.52
CA ASP A 129 -1.41 -29.72 -4.89
C ASP A 129 -0.65 -28.83 -5.90
N LEU A 130 -0.43 -27.54 -5.61
CA LEU A 130 0.44 -26.63 -6.37
C LEU A 130 1.90 -27.13 -6.46
N ALA A 131 2.40 -27.83 -5.45
CA ALA A 131 3.75 -28.40 -5.47
C ALA A 131 3.85 -29.64 -6.39
N ILE A 132 2.79 -30.45 -6.45
CA ILE A 132 2.74 -31.72 -7.20
C ILE A 132 2.33 -31.47 -8.66
N GLU A 133 1.29 -30.69 -8.91
CA GLU A 133 0.73 -30.43 -10.24
C GLU A 133 1.47 -29.30 -10.94
N ARG A 134 2.14 -29.61 -12.05
CA ARG A 134 2.96 -28.62 -12.77
C ARG A 134 2.16 -27.74 -13.72
N GLU A 135 1.06 -28.21 -14.30
CA GLU A 135 0.12 -27.52 -15.23
C GLU A 135 0.76 -26.46 -16.17
N GLY A 136 2.02 -26.61 -16.56
CA GLY A 136 2.73 -25.66 -17.39
C GLY A 136 3.17 -24.35 -16.69
N ARG A 137 2.91 -24.20 -15.38
CA ARG A 137 3.30 -23.00 -14.61
C ARG A 137 4.73 -23.10 -14.09
N SER A 138 5.43 -21.96 -14.04
CA SER A 138 6.78 -21.91 -13.46
C SER A 138 6.78 -22.18 -11.95
N VAL A 139 7.88 -22.65 -11.41
CA VAL A 139 8.04 -22.82 -9.95
C VAL A 139 7.79 -21.51 -9.21
N SER A 140 8.28 -20.41 -9.77
CA SER A 140 8.12 -19.06 -9.21
C SER A 140 6.65 -18.63 -9.12
N ASP A 141 5.83 -18.95 -10.12
CA ASP A 141 4.41 -18.57 -10.13
C ASP A 141 3.64 -19.38 -9.09
N ARG A 142 3.93 -20.68 -8.98
CA ARG A 142 3.33 -21.56 -7.95
C ARG A 142 3.72 -21.15 -6.53
N GLN A 143 4.97 -20.72 -6.32
CA GLN A 143 5.40 -20.15 -5.04
C GLN A 143 4.70 -18.84 -4.71
N ALA A 144 4.51 -17.95 -5.69
CA ALA A 144 3.79 -16.70 -5.50
C ALA A 144 2.32 -16.94 -5.12
N GLU A 145 1.66 -17.91 -5.76
CA GLU A 145 0.29 -18.31 -5.45
C GLU A 145 0.17 -18.91 -4.04
N ALA A 146 1.11 -19.78 -3.63
CA ALA A 146 1.15 -20.33 -2.28
C ALA A 146 1.31 -19.23 -1.20
N VAL A 147 2.17 -18.23 -1.44
CA VAL A 147 2.32 -17.07 -0.55
C VAL A 147 1.05 -16.23 -0.51
N SER A 148 0.36 -16.08 -1.65
CA SER A 148 -0.92 -15.35 -1.71
C SER A 148 -1.99 -16.01 -0.86
N LEU A 149 -2.15 -17.33 -0.94
CA LEU A 149 -3.11 -18.11 -0.14
C LEU A 149 -2.87 -17.94 1.37
N LEU A 150 -1.61 -18.02 1.82
CA LEU A 150 -1.27 -17.83 3.23
C LEU A 150 -1.49 -16.38 3.68
N THR A 151 -1.23 -15.43 2.80
CA THR A 151 -1.44 -13.99 3.10
C THR A 151 -2.92 -13.66 3.20
N GLU A 152 -3.75 -14.27 2.37
CA GLU A 152 -5.21 -14.08 2.42
C GLU A 152 -5.80 -14.56 3.75
N ILE A 153 -5.35 -15.73 4.25
CA ILE A 153 -5.77 -16.24 5.56
C ILE A 153 -5.32 -15.30 6.68
N ALA A 154 -4.08 -14.82 6.64
CA ALA A 154 -3.56 -13.88 7.64
C ALA A 154 -4.35 -12.56 7.63
N ASN A 155 -4.74 -12.06 6.45
CA ASN A 155 -5.52 -10.84 6.31
C ASN A 155 -6.97 -11.03 6.76
N GLN A 156 -7.59 -12.19 6.49
CA GLN A 156 -8.93 -12.51 7.00
C GLN A 156 -8.95 -12.54 8.53
N ALA A 157 -7.93 -13.12 9.15
CA ALA A 157 -7.79 -13.12 10.61
C ALA A 157 -7.57 -11.70 11.18
N ALA A 158 -6.86 -10.82 10.46
CA ALA A 158 -6.65 -9.43 10.86
C ALA A 158 -7.90 -8.56 10.66
N GLN A 159 -8.66 -8.76 9.58
CA GLN A 159 -9.89 -7.99 9.30
C GLN A 159 -11.02 -8.23 10.34
N ILE A 160 -11.02 -9.37 11.01
CA ILE A 160 -11.97 -9.67 12.09
C ILE A 160 -11.77 -8.73 13.30
N ASN A 161 -10.60 -8.06 13.41
CA ASN A 161 -10.24 -7.21 14.53
C ASN A 161 -10.29 -5.70 14.26
N GLU A 162 -10.76 -5.22 13.10
CA GLU A 162 -10.60 -3.81 12.71
C GLU A 162 -11.88 -2.94 12.73
N GLU A 163 -12.98 -3.40 13.29
CA GLU A 163 -14.07 -2.46 13.62
C GLU A 163 -13.66 -1.61 14.81
N ARG A 164 -13.20 -0.39 14.52
CA ARG A 164 -12.81 0.59 15.54
C ARG A 164 -13.94 1.56 15.77
N THR A 165 -14.25 1.80 17.02
CA THR A 165 -15.17 2.88 17.39
C THR A 165 -14.55 4.24 17.03
N TYR A 166 -15.40 5.24 16.77
CA TYR A 166 -14.94 6.60 16.50
C TYR A 166 -13.99 7.14 17.58
N ILE A 167 -14.25 6.82 18.85
CA ILE A 167 -13.42 7.27 19.97
C ILE A 167 -12.03 6.59 19.99
N GLU A 168 -11.94 5.32 19.60
CA GLU A 168 -10.66 4.61 19.46
C GLU A 168 -9.82 5.21 18.34
N ALA A 169 -10.44 5.46 17.17
CA ALA A 169 -9.78 6.14 16.04
C ALA A 169 -9.31 7.56 16.42
N LEU A 170 -10.12 8.29 17.21
CA LEU A 170 -9.76 9.63 17.70
C LEU A 170 -8.54 9.58 18.65
N ARG A 171 -8.52 8.64 19.59
CA ARG A 171 -7.39 8.46 20.52
C ARG A 171 -6.10 8.10 19.78
N GLU A 172 -6.16 7.26 18.78
CA GLU A 172 -5.02 6.92 17.93
C GLU A 172 -4.52 8.13 17.14
N GLY A 173 -5.45 8.90 16.57
CA GLY A 173 -5.12 10.16 15.88
C GLY A 173 -4.44 11.19 16.78
N ILE A 174 -4.84 11.28 18.06
CA ILE A 174 -4.18 12.14 19.04
C ILE A 174 -2.75 11.66 19.31
N ARG A 175 -2.57 10.35 19.53
CA ARG A 175 -1.25 9.76 19.77
C ARG A 175 -0.31 10.00 18.59
N TYR A 176 -0.77 9.74 17.37
CA TYR A 176 -0.01 10.00 16.15
C TYR A 176 0.42 11.46 16.00
N LYS A 177 -0.49 12.42 16.31
CA LYS A 177 -0.16 13.85 16.27
C LYS A 177 0.87 14.23 17.35
N GLN A 178 0.80 13.61 18.51
CA GLN A 178 1.75 13.83 19.60
C GLN A 178 3.14 13.30 19.24
N GLU A 179 3.24 12.11 18.65
CA GLU A 179 4.50 11.55 18.13
C GLU A 179 5.13 12.44 17.05
N LEU A 180 4.30 12.99 16.14
CA LEU A 180 4.77 13.95 15.13
C LEU A 180 5.31 15.24 15.78
N PHE A 181 4.63 15.76 16.78
CA PHE A 181 5.06 16.95 17.50
C PHE A 181 6.39 16.71 18.24
N ASP A 182 6.51 15.60 18.94
CA ASP A 182 7.69 15.21 19.71
C ASP A 182 8.91 14.91 18.80
N SER A 183 8.66 14.44 17.56
CA SER A 183 9.73 14.17 16.59
C SER A 183 10.40 15.42 16.01
N GLY A 184 9.92 16.62 16.37
CA GLY A 184 10.46 17.90 15.90
C GLY A 184 10.22 18.19 14.41
N ARG A 185 9.47 17.35 13.69
CA ARG A 185 9.07 17.54 12.29
C ARG A 185 7.97 18.59 12.20
N ARG A 186 8.34 19.86 12.44
CA ARG A 186 7.37 20.97 12.40
C ARG A 186 6.86 21.15 10.97
N GLY A 187 5.56 20.96 10.77
CA GLY A 187 4.85 21.31 9.52
C GLY A 187 4.85 20.25 8.41
N LEU A 188 5.63 19.17 8.49
CA LEU A 188 5.65 18.12 7.46
C LEU A 188 5.12 16.80 8.03
N ILE A 189 3.89 16.45 7.65
CA ILE A 189 3.22 15.23 8.12
C ILE A 189 3.70 14.00 7.36
N GLY A 190 3.92 14.16 6.05
CA GLY A 190 4.38 13.09 5.15
C GLY A 190 5.89 13.04 5.00
N PHE A 191 6.35 12.19 4.07
CA PHE A 191 7.76 12.10 3.69
C PHE A 191 8.18 13.32 2.88
N ASP A 192 9.38 13.81 3.16
CA ASP A 192 9.97 14.94 2.44
C ASP A 192 10.22 14.60 0.97
N THR A 193 9.72 15.43 0.07
CA THR A 193 9.97 15.28 -1.38
C THR A 193 11.34 15.79 -1.81
N GLY A 194 12.05 16.52 -0.95
CA GLY A 194 13.28 17.24 -1.28
C GLY A 194 13.05 18.56 -2.03
N LEU A 195 11.81 18.96 -2.18
CA LEU A 195 11.39 20.22 -2.80
C LEU A 195 10.47 20.96 -1.80
N PRO A 196 11.00 21.89 -1.01
CA PRO A 196 10.26 22.61 0.03
C PRO A 196 8.94 23.21 -0.44
N LYS A 197 8.93 23.89 -1.57
CA LYS A 197 7.69 24.47 -2.13
C LYS A 197 6.65 23.41 -2.51
N LEU A 198 7.08 22.22 -2.96
CA LEU A 198 6.16 21.11 -3.21
C LEU A 198 5.60 20.56 -1.89
N ASN A 199 6.43 20.50 -0.86
CA ASN A 199 6.01 20.07 0.48
C ASN A 199 4.97 21.02 1.12
N GLU A 200 5.04 22.32 0.86
CA GLU A 200 4.04 23.30 1.34
C GLU A 200 2.64 22.98 0.80
N TYR A 201 2.53 22.56 -0.47
CA TYR A 201 1.24 22.19 -1.06
C TYR A 201 0.76 20.80 -0.64
N THR A 202 1.69 19.82 -0.50
CA THR A 202 1.34 18.42 -0.29
C THR A 202 1.37 17.99 1.17
N ASN A 203 1.99 18.78 2.07
CA ASN A 203 2.38 18.38 3.41
C ASN A 203 3.24 17.10 3.42
N GLY A 204 4.01 16.87 2.33
CA GLY A 204 4.79 15.67 2.09
C GLY A 204 3.97 14.49 1.59
N LEU A 205 4.63 13.36 1.38
CA LEU A 205 4.05 12.12 0.88
C LEU A 205 3.54 11.27 2.04
N ARG A 206 2.21 11.16 2.21
CA ARG A 206 1.61 10.44 3.34
C ARG A 206 1.59 8.94 3.13
N ARG A 207 1.72 8.19 4.20
CA ARG A 207 1.47 6.74 4.20
C ARG A 207 0.02 6.43 3.81
N GLY A 208 -0.20 5.30 3.16
CA GLY A 208 -1.51 4.92 2.65
C GLY A 208 -1.93 5.62 1.36
N ASP A 209 -1.15 6.61 0.86
CA ASP A 209 -1.50 7.39 -0.31
C ASP A 209 -0.79 6.95 -1.59
N LEU A 210 -1.45 7.28 -2.71
CA LEU A 210 -0.94 7.12 -4.08
C LEU A 210 -0.74 8.50 -4.71
N THR A 211 0.51 8.83 -5.03
CA THR A 211 0.86 9.98 -5.86
C THR A 211 1.22 9.53 -7.26
N VAL A 212 0.67 10.23 -8.26
CA VAL A 212 0.96 9.96 -9.67
C VAL A 212 1.74 11.12 -10.28
N ILE A 213 2.88 10.81 -10.88
CA ILE A 213 3.66 11.75 -11.69
C ILE A 213 3.36 11.48 -13.16
N GLY A 214 2.55 12.32 -13.77
CA GLY A 214 2.15 12.22 -15.17
C GLY A 214 2.89 13.18 -16.07
N GLY A 215 3.28 12.79 -17.28
CA GLY A 215 3.90 13.73 -18.22
C GLY A 215 4.24 13.10 -19.56
N ARG A 216 4.50 13.96 -20.54
CA ARG A 216 5.02 13.54 -21.86
C ARG A 216 6.47 13.02 -21.71
N PRO A 217 7.01 12.24 -22.67
CA PRO A 217 8.42 11.92 -22.71
C PRO A 217 9.29 13.16 -22.59
N SER A 218 10.45 13.03 -21.97
CA SER A 218 11.45 14.12 -21.76
C SER A 218 11.03 15.26 -20.83
N MET A 219 9.87 15.20 -20.18
CA MET A 219 9.45 16.21 -19.18
C MET A 219 10.08 16.03 -17.80
N GLY A 220 10.85 14.96 -17.57
CA GLY A 220 11.54 14.71 -16.32
C GLY A 220 10.75 13.90 -15.28
N LYS A 221 9.72 13.15 -15.69
CA LYS A 221 8.89 12.30 -14.77
C LYS A 221 9.73 11.37 -13.91
N SER A 222 10.53 10.52 -14.56
CA SER A 222 11.41 9.55 -13.87
C SER A 222 12.45 10.26 -13.01
N VAL A 223 12.98 11.39 -13.48
CA VAL A 223 13.93 12.21 -12.72
C VAL A 223 13.29 12.73 -11.45
N LEU A 224 12.05 13.26 -11.52
CA LEU A 224 11.34 13.74 -10.33
C LEU A 224 11.06 12.60 -9.34
N ALA A 225 10.59 11.45 -9.84
CA ALA A 225 10.33 10.27 -9.00
C ALA A 225 11.59 9.78 -8.30
N GLU A 226 12.71 9.77 -9.02
CA GLU A 226 14.00 9.36 -8.51
C GLU A 226 14.59 10.38 -7.52
N ASN A 227 14.47 11.68 -7.78
CA ASN A 227 14.88 12.74 -6.84
C ASN A 227 14.14 12.60 -5.49
N ILE A 228 12.81 12.39 -5.53
CA ILE A 228 11.99 12.15 -4.34
C ILE A 228 12.44 10.85 -3.64
N ALA A 229 12.63 9.77 -4.38
CA ALA A 229 13.04 8.47 -3.82
C ALA A 229 14.40 8.56 -3.08
N ARG A 230 15.37 9.26 -3.65
CA ARG A 230 16.68 9.48 -3.01
C ARG A 230 16.57 10.38 -1.78
N CYS A 231 15.75 11.43 -1.84
CA CYS A 231 15.50 12.26 -0.66
C CYS A 231 14.92 11.41 0.49
N CYS A 232 13.93 10.57 0.20
CA CYS A 232 13.36 9.66 1.19
C CYS A 232 14.42 8.70 1.76
N ALA A 233 15.24 8.07 0.89
CA ALA A 233 16.27 7.13 1.34
C ALA A 233 17.36 7.81 2.19
N ARG A 234 17.79 9.02 1.80
CA ARG A 234 18.74 9.84 2.58
C ARG A 234 18.20 10.18 3.97
N ASN A 235 16.90 10.36 4.08
CA ASN A 235 16.21 10.60 5.35
C ASN A 235 15.91 9.30 6.14
N GLY A 236 16.54 8.17 5.77
CA GLY A 236 16.46 6.89 6.47
C GLY A 236 15.22 6.07 6.18
N LEU A 237 14.40 6.47 5.19
CA LEU A 237 13.24 5.70 4.76
C LEU A 237 13.66 4.52 3.88
N LYS A 238 12.88 3.45 3.95
CA LYS A 238 13.11 2.22 3.21
C LYS A 238 12.38 2.28 1.87
N VAL A 239 13.13 2.37 0.79
CA VAL A 239 12.63 2.61 -0.56
C VAL A 239 12.78 1.38 -1.42
N ARG A 240 11.73 1.03 -2.17
CA ARG A 240 11.77 0.12 -3.30
C ARG A 240 11.45 0.87 -4.57
N PHE A 241 12.38 0.84 -5.53
CA PHE A 241 12.21 1.41 -6.86
C PHE A 241 12.04 0.29 -7.88
N GLN A 242 10.84 0.13 -8.41
CA GLN A 242 10.54 -0.80 -9.49
C GLN A 242 10.63 -0.06 -10.82
N SER A 243 11.69 -0.33 -11.58
CA SER A 243 11.92 0.27 -12.90
C SER A 243 11.54 -0.71 -14.00
N TYR A 244 10.67 -0.27 -14.91
CA TYR A 244 10.32 -1.02 -16.12
C TYR A 244 10.93 -0.43 -17.39
N GLU A 245 11.53 0.76 -17.31
CA GLU A 245 12.11 1.46 -18.45
C GLU A 245 13.64 1.48 -18.41
N MET A 246 14.22 1.64 -17.23
CA MET A 246 15.65 1.87 -17.06
C MET A 246 16.32 0.72 -16.32
N ASN A 247 17.58 0.46 -16.68
CA ASN A 247 18.42 -0.46 -15.92
C ASN A 247 18.94 0.19 -14.61
N SER A 248 19.50 -0.62 -13.72
CA SER A 248 19.99 -0.16 -12.42
C SER A 248 21.17 0.80 -12.52
N THR A 249 22.05 0.61 -13.49
CA THR A 249 23.24 1.46 -13.69
C THR A 249 22.81 2.88 -14.08
N ASP A 250 21.90 3.01 -15.06
CA ASP A 250 21.40 4.34 -15.48
C ASP A 250 20.74 5.10 -14.32
N LEU A 251 20.03 4.39 -13.43
CA LEU A 251 19.42 5.00 -12.24
C LEU A 251 20.46 5.45 -11.22
N THR A 252 21.51 4.64 -10.98
CA THR A 252 22.58 5.02 -10.04
C THR A 252 23.43 6.15 -10.58
N ASP A 253 23.73 6.18 -11.88
CA ASP A 253 24.46 7.27 -12.53
C ASP A 253 23.70 8.59 -12.47
N ARG A 254 22.37 8.58 -12.69
CA ARG A 254 21.54 9.77 -12.47
C ARG A 254 21.59 10.23 -11.01
N GLY A 255 21.61 9.27 -10.08
CA GLY A 255 21.75 9.55 -8.68
C GLY A 255 23.04 10.28 -8.34
N ALA A 256 24.16 9.81 -8.85
CA ALA A 256 25.47 10.42 -8.69
C ALA A 256 25.52 11.82 -9.33
N ALA A 257 25.03 11.94 -10.57
CA ALA A 257 24.93 13.21 -11.27
C ALA A 257 24.14 14.25 -10.47
N ALA A 258 22.98 13.85 -9.97
CA ALA A 258 22.09 14.75 -9.21
C ALA A 258 22.65 15.17 -7.85
N GLN A 259 23.32 14.26 -7.14
CA GLN A 259 23.79 14.51 -5.78
C GLN A 259 25.06 15.36 -5.75
N PHE A 260 26.02 15.06 -6.62
CA PHE A 260 27.35 15.69 -6.60
C PHE A 260 27.62 16.62 -7.79
N GLY A 261 26.66 16.83 -8.67
CA GLY A 261 26.80 17.73 -9.81
C GLY A 261 27.76 17.20 -10.89
N ILE A 262 27.84 15.88 -11.05
CA ILE A 262 28.60 15.25 -12.12
C ILE A 262 27.82 15.37 -13.43
N ASP A 263 28.49 15.70 -14.54
CA ASP A 263 27.83 15.72 -15.84
C ASP A 263 27.32 14.32 -16.22
N TYR A 264 26.02 14.18 -16.40
CA TYR A 264 25.42 12.89 -16.76
C TYR A 264 25.93 12.35 -18.12
N GLY A 265 26.30 13.25 -19.04
CA GLY A 265 26.93 12.88 -20.31
C GLY A 265 28.28 12.21 -20.08
N HIS A 266 29.10 12.70 -19.14
CA HIS A 266 30.39 12.11 -18.79
C HIS A 266 30.22 10.72 -18.17
N LEU A 267 29.23 10.54 -17.28
CA LEU A 267 28.90 9.22 -16.70
C LEU A 267 28.50 8.22 -17.79
N ARG A 268 27.60 8.60 -18.69
CA ARG A 268 27.14 7.73 -19.78
C ARG A 268 28.23 7.29 -20.73
N THR A 269 29.25 8.12 -20.94
CA THR A 269 30.36 7.84 -21.86
C THR A 269 31.60 7.32 -21.16
N ALA A 270 31.56 7.24 -19.81
CA ALA A 270 32.69 6.94 -18.94
C ALA A 270 33.90 7.87 -19.15
N VAL A 271 33.65 9.11 -19.61
CA VAL A 271 34.67 10.14 -19.80
C VAL A 271 34.64 11.11 -18.65
N MET A 272 35.03 10.66 -17.47
CA MET A 272 35.10 11.44 -16.24
C MET A 272 36.51 11.93 -15.95
N ASN A 273 36.63 13.17 -15.47
CA ASN A 273 37.88 13.67 -14.90
C ASN A 273 38.10 13.13 -13.48
N ARG A 274 39.24 13.47 -12.86
CA ARG A 274 39.61 12.97 -11.53
C ARG A 274 38.64 13.43 -10.45
N GLU A 275 38.20 14.66 -10.47
CA GLU A 275 37.24 15.25 -9.50
C GLU A 275 35.87 14.54 -9.60
N GLU A 276 35.40 14.28 -10.82
CA GLU A 276 34.14 13.55 -11.03
C GLU A 276 34.22 12.10 -10.53
N TRP A 277 35.40 11.45 -10.69
CA TRP A 277 35.65 10.13 -10.10
C TRP A 277 35.63 10.16 -8.57
N ASP A 278 36.25 11.17 -7.95
CA ASP A 278 36.24 11.36 -6.50
C ASP A 278 34.78 11.59 -6.00
N HIS A 279 34.02 12.44 -6.66
CA HIS A 279 32.59 12.66 -6.38
C HIS A 279 31.74 11.39 -6.54
N TYR A 280 32.02 10.56 -7.56
CA TYR A 280 31.31 9.29 -7.74
C TYR A 280 31.60 8.32 -6.59
N ASN A 281 32.84 8.25 -6.11
CA ASN A 281 33.19 7.47 -4.94
C ASN A 281 32.52 8.01 -3.66
N ASP A 282 32.43 9.32 -3.51
CA ASP A 282 31.70 9.95 -2.40
C ASP A 282 30.22 9.59 -2.44
N TYR A 283 29.62 9.52 -3.62
CA TYR A 283 28.24 9.06 -3.78
C TYR A 283 28.08 7.59 -3.35
N VAL A 284 29.01 6.71 -3.71
CA VAL A 284 29.01 5.31 -3.27
C VAL A 284 29.05 5.22 -1.73
N ASN A 285 29.94 5.98 -1.11
CA ASN A 285 30.09 6.03 0.34
C ASN A 285 28.80 6.56 1.01
N LEU A 286 28.24 7.65 0.51
CA LEU A 286 27.01 8.24 1.03
C LEU A 286 25.83 7.29 0.92
N SER A 287 25.67 6.66 -0.24
CA SER A 287 24.53 5.77 -0.51
C SER A 287 24.64 4.39 0.15
N SER A 288 25.81 4.01 0.65
CA SER A 288 26.04 2.71 1.30
C SER A 288 25.16 2.48 2.54
N SER A 289 24.76 3.58 3.21
CA SER A 289 23.86 3.53 4.36
C SER A 289 22.38 3.54 4.01
N TRP A 290 22.02 3.73 2.75
CA TRP A 290 20.62 3.86 2.33
C TRP A 290 19.94 2.50 2.21
N SER A 291 18.70 2.44 2.67
CA SER A 291 17.83 1.29 2.39
C SER A 291 17.07 1.54 1.08
N PHE A 292 17.80 1.47 -0.05
CA PHE A 292 17.27 1.72 -1.39
C PHE A 292 17.44 0.48 -2.26
N LEU A 293 16.35 -0.20 -2.59
CA LEU A 293 16.35 -1.39 -3.44
C LEU A 293 15.84 -1.02 -4.83
N ILE A 294 16.67 -1.31 -5.86
CA ILE A 294 16.29 -1.18 -7.27
C ILE A 294 15.94 -2.57 -7.80
N ASP A 295 14.79 -2.69 -8.43
CA ASP A 295 14.35 -3.91 -9.11
C ASP A 295 13.94 -3.56 -10.55
N THR A 296 14.55 -4.24 -11.51
CA THR A 296 14.33 -4.04 -12.96
C THR A 296 13.62 -5.24 -13.61
N GLU A 297 13.21 -6.22 -12.81
CA GLU A 297 12.49 -7.38 -13.34
C GLU A 297 11.10 -6.99 -13.83
N MET A 298 10.72 -7.48 -15.01
CA MET A 298 9.42 -7.25 -15.63
C MET A 298 8.36 -8.12 -14.96
N VAL A 299 7.76 -7.61 -13.89
CA VAL A 299 6.74 -8.33 -13.09
C VAL A 299 5.39 -7.63 -13.13
N GLY A 300 4.30 -8.40 -13.13
CA GLY A 300 2.95 -7.85 -12.97
C GLY A 300 2.67 -7.38 -11.55
N VAL A 301 1.55 -6.67 -11.38
CA VAL A 301 1.17 -6.03 -10.11
C VAL A 301 1.05 -7.01 -8.95
N GLU A 302 0.58 -8.24 -9.17
CA GLU A 302 0.44 -9.26 -8.12
C GLU A 302 1.80 -9.68 -7.54
N ARG A 303 2.75 -9.94 -8.44
CA ARG A 303 4.11 -10.34 -8.02
C ARG A 303 4.83 -9.18 -7.36
N LEU A 304 4.64 -7.95 -7.85
CA LEU A 304 5.16 -6.75 -7.21
C LEU A 304 4.59 -6.59 -5.80
N ALA A 305 3.27 -6.74 -5.63
CA ALA A 305 2.61 -6.66 -4.33
C ALA A 305 3.15 -7.73 -3.35
N ALA A 306 3.31 -8.98 -3.80
CA ALA A 306 3.89 -10.05 -2.99
C ALA A 306 5.32 -9.70 -2.53
N ARG A 307 6.15 -9.14 -3.41
CA ARG A 307 7.52 -8.67 -3.07
C ARG A 307 7.50 -7.53 -2.05
N CYS A 308 6.57 -6.58 -2.19
CA CYS A 308 6.42 -5.47 -1.24
C CYS A 308 6.00 -5.98 0.14
N ARG A 309 5.05 -6.93 0.22
CA ARG A 309 4.65 -7.58 1.48
C ARG A 309 5.82 -8.31 2.14
N ALA A 310 6.59 -9.06 1.36
CA ALA A 310 7.78 -9.76 1.86
C ALA A 310 8.83 -8.78 2.39
N MET A 311 9.12 -7.69 1.66
CA MET A 311 10.06 -6.66 2.09
C MET A 311 9.57 -5.94 3.35
N LYS A 312 8.28 -5.57 3.41
CA LYS A 312 7.68 -4.90 4.58
C LYS A 312 7.85 -5.72 5.84
N ARG A 313 7.59 -7.05 5.76
CA ARG A 313 7.76 -7.96 6.91
C ARG A 313 9.22 -8.17 7.32
N LYS A 314 10.14 -8.27 6.35
CA LYS A 314 11.53 -8.64 6.63
C LYS A 314 12.37 -7.48 7.15
N GLN A 315 12.24 -6.32 6.55
CA GLN A 315 13.11 -5.17 6.81
C GLN A 315 12.38 -3.83 6.85
N GLY A 316 11.07 -3.84 6.58
CA GLY A 316 10.25 -2.64 6.44
C GLY A 316 10.24 -2.11 5.02
N LEU A 317 9.22 -1.31 4.72
CA LEU A 317 9.06 -0.57 3.46
C LEU A 317 8.26 0.70 3.77
N ASP A 318 8.71 1.83 3.26
CA ASP A 318 8.07 3.14 3.46
C ASP A 318 7.57 3.72 2.14
N LEU A 319 8.37 3.61 1.08
CA LEU A 319 8.07 4.14 -0.25
C LEU A 319 8.25 3.07 -1.33
N LEU A 320 7.22 2.87 -2.14
CA LEU A 320 7.28 2.12 -3.39
C LEU A 320 7.22 3.11 -4.56
N VAL A 321 8.21 3.09 -5.43
CA VAL A 321 8.20 3.80 -6.72
C VAL A 321 7.97 2.81 -7.84
N VAL A 322 7.10 3.13 -8.79
CA VAL A 322 6.80 2.34 -9.99
C VAL A 322 7.01 3.20 -11.24
N ASP A 323 8.08 2.94 -11.97
CA ASP A 323 8.45 3.69 -13.18
C ASP A 323 8.58 2.76 -14.40
N HIS A 324 7.60 2.75 -15.32
CA HIS A 324 6.32 3.44 -15.30
C HIS A 324 5.16 2.45 -15.58
N LEU A 325 3.97 2.84 -15.17
CA LEU A 325 2.72 2.05 -15.23
C LEU A 325 2.48 1.34 -16.57
N HIS A 326 2.67 2.04 -17.70
CA HIS A 326 2.31 1.52 -19.03
C HIS A 326 3.21 0.37 -19.52
N LEU A 327 4.38 0.17 -18.93
CA LEU A 327 5.30 -0.93 -19.25
C LEU A 327 5.13 -2.13 -18.32
N MET A 328 4.30 -2.03 -17.28
CA MET A 328 4.03 -3.16 -16.41
C MET A 328 3.36 -4.30 -17.19
N PRO A 329 3.84 -5.56 -17.07
CA PRO A 329 3.23 -6.72 -17.72
C PRO A 329 1.76 -6.91 -17.36
N ARG A 330 0.93 -7.19 -18.36
CA ARG A 330 -0.53 -7.33 -18.27
C ARG A 330 -0.99 -8.60 -18.98
N PRO A 331 -1.96 -9.36 -18.41
CA PRO A 331 -2.42 -10.62 -18.99
C PRO A 331 -3.30 -10.45 -20.23
N ASN A 332 -4.07 -9.35 -20.36
CA ASN A 332 -5.03 -9.13 -21.44
C ASN A 332 -4.68 -7.90 -22.30
N LYS A 333 -5.41 -7.73 -23.42
CA LYS A 333 -5.18 -6.62 -24.36
C LYS A 333 -6.10 -5.41 -24.15
N ASN A 334 -7.00 -5.44 -23.15
CA ASN A 334 -7.92 -4.32 -22.90
C ASN A 334 -7.26 -3.28 -21.98
N THR A 335 -6.63 -2.29 -22.59
CA THR A 335 -5.63 -1.42 -22.00
C THR A 335 -6.18 -0.53 -20.87
N VAL A 336 -7.41 -0.01 -21.00
CA VAL A 336 -7.97 0.97 -20.05
C VAL A 336 -8.36 0.32 -18.73
N GLN A 337 -9.17 -0.74 -18.79
CA GLN A 337 -9.66 -1.44 -17.59
C GLN A 337 -8.52 -2.03 -16.76
N GLU A 338 -7.49 -2.56 -17.43
CA GLU A 338 -6.33 -3.12 -16.73
C GLU A 338 -5.49 -2.05 -16.01
N LEU A 339 -5.31 -0.87 -16.62
CA LEU A 339 -4.62 0.24 -15.95
C LEU A 339 -5.39 0.72 -14.73
N ASP A 340 -6.72 0.76 -14.82
CA ASP A 340 -7.60 1.11 -13.71
C ASP A 340 -7.50 0.07 -12.57
N GLU A 341 -7.50 -1.22 -12.89
CA GLU A 341 -7.31 -2.29 -11.92
C GLU A 341 -5.93 -2.24 -11.26
N ILE A 342 -4.86 -2.07 -12.05
CA ILE A 342 -3.50 -1.96 -11.50
C ILE A 342 -3.40 -0.78 -10.54
N THR A 343 -3.95 0.37 -10.93
CA THR A 343 -3.92 1.58 -10.09
C THR A 343 -4.72 1.40 -8.81
N ALA A 344 -5.90 0.76 -8.88
CA ALA A 344 -6.70 0.42 -7.72
C ALA A 344 -5.99 -0.57 -6.78
N ARG A 345 -5.26 -1.55 -7.34
CA ARG A 345 -4.45 -2.52 -6.56
C ARG A 345 -3.26 -1.86 -5.88
N LEU A 346 -2.57 -0.95 -6.58
CA LEU A 346 -1.47 -0.17 -5.99
C LEU A 346 -1.96 0.74 -4.86
N LYS A 347 -3.13 1.38 -5.01
CA LYS A 347 -3.74 2.16 -3.92
C LYS A 347 -4.11 1.29 -2.73
N ARG A 348 -4.71 0.11 -2.95
CA ARG A 348 -5.01 -0.84 -1.87
C ARG A 348 -3.73 -1.33 -1.18
N LEU A 349 -2.67 -1.61 -1.94
CA LEU A 349 -1.38 -2.00 -1.39
C LEU A 349 -0.77 -0.90 -0.53
N ALA A 350 -0.90 0.37 -0.93
CA ALA A 350 -0.46 1.52 -0.13
C ALA A 350 -1.14 1.55 1.24
N MET A 351 -2.47 1.36 1.26
CA MET A 351 -3.27 1.33 2.49
C MET A 351 -2.96 0.09 3.34
N GLU A 352 -2.90 -1.09 2.72
CA GLU A 352 -2.63 -2.38 3.39
C GLU A 352 -1.29 -2.41 4.11
N LEU A 353 -0.24 -1.90 3.45
CA LEU A 353 1.11 -1.93 3.98
C LEU A 353 1.50 -0.67 4.76
N ASP A 354 0.59 0.31 4.85
CA ASP A 354 0.90 1.63 5.41
C ASP A 354 2.20 2.20 4.83
N ILE A 355 2.24 2.32 3.48
CA ILE A 355 3.36 2.86 2.71
C ILE A 355 2.87 3.96 1.77
N HIS A 356 3.79 4.79 1.27
CA HIS A 356 3.47 5.64 0.13
C HIS A 356 3.77 4.95 -1.19
N VAL A 357 2.90 5.12 -2.19
CA VAL A 357 3.15 4.65 -3.56
C VAL A 357 3.29 5.84 -4.49
N LEU A 358 4.43 5.92 -5.17
CA LEU A 358 4.73 6.93 -6.20
C LEU A 358 4.72 6.26 -7.57
N LEU A 359 3.73 6.59 -8.39
CA LEU A 359 3.49 5.97 -9.67
C LEU A 359 3.81 6.94 -10.81
N VAL A 360 4.67 6.54 -11.73
CA VAL A 360 4.95 7.30 -12.95
C VAL A 360 4.02 6.85 -14.07
N ALA A 361 3.38 7.81 -14.75
CA ALA A 361 2.44 7.56 -15.85
C ALA A 361 2.75 8.44 -17.07
N GLN A 362 2.50 7.90 -18.26
CA GLN A 362 2.67 8.65 -19.50
C GLN A 362 1.35 9.30 -19.91
N LEU A 363 1.42 10.54 -20.41
CA LEU A 363 0.26 11.26 -20.93
C LEU A 363 -0.01 10.95 -22.40
N SER A 364 -1.28 11.08 -22.80
CA SER A 364 -1.74 10.98 -24.18
C SER A 364 -1.00 11.96 -25.10
N ARG A 365 -0.87 11.58 -26.37
CA ARG A 365 -0.29 12.45 -27.42
C ARG A 365 -1.15 13.67 -27.77
N ALA A 366 -2.41 13.70 -27.33
CA ALA A 366 -3.34 14.79 -27.57
C ALA A 366 -2.84 16.16 -27.07
N VAL A 367 -1.99 16.17 -26.02
CA VAL A 367 -1.33 17.39 -25.51
C VAL A 367 -0.60 18.15 -26.62
N ASN A 368 0.05 17.42 -27.54
CA ASN A 368 0.86 18.05 -28.61
C ASN A 368 0.02 18.82 -29.65
N GLY A 369 -1.27 18.53 -29.77
CA GLY A 369 -2.19 19.20 -30.70
C GLY A 369 -2.76 20.54 -30.19
N ARG A 370 -2.60 20.83 -28.88
CA ARG A 370 -3.13 22.08 -28.30
C ARG A 370 -2.16 23.24 -28.45
N PRO A 371 -2.66 24.49 -28.55
CA PRO A 371 -1.81 25.70 -28.46
C PRO A 371 -1.07 25.75 -27.11
N ASP A 372 -1.80 25.60 -26.01
CA ASP A 372 -1.21 25.45 -24.68
C ASP A 372 -0.80 23.97 -24.43
N LYS A 373 0.50 23.76 -24.25
CA LYS A 373 1.11 22.45 -24.02
C LYS A 373 1.12 22.03 -22.54
N ARG A 374 0.56 22.85 -21.64
CA ARG A 374 0.46 22.50 -20.21
C ARG A 374 -0.45 21.27 -20.04
N PRO A 375 0.02 20.25 -19.33
CA PRO A 375 -0.77 19.06 -19.09
C PRO A 375 -2.03 19.33 -18.27
N GLN A 376 -3.08 18.57 -18.55
CA GLN A 376 -4.36 18.62 -17.85
C GLN A 376 -4.78 17.21 -17.43
N MET A 377 -5.71 17.11 -16.48
CA MET A 377 -6.25 15.83 -16.01
C MET A 377 -6.81 14.98 -17.15
N SER A 378 -7.46 15.60 -18.14
CA SER A 378 -7.99 14.92 -19.33
C SER A 378 -6.92 14.23 -20.19
N ASP A 379 -5.66 14.57 -20.02
CA ASP A 379 -4.54 13.95 -20.75
C ASP A 379 -4.16 12.57 -20.18
N LEU A 380 -4.61 12.27 -18.97
CA LEU A 380 -4.60 10.91 -18.37
C LEU A 380 -5.78 10.04 -18.86
N ARG A 381 -6.47 10.43 -19.92
CA ARG A 381 -7.79 9.96 -20.39
C ARG A 381 -7.88 8.47 -20.72
N GLU A 382 -6.76 7.76 -20.89
CA GLU A 382 -6.75 6.30 -21.07
C GLU A 382 -6.84 5.53 -19.73
N SER A 383 -7.04 6.25 -18.61
CA SER A 383 -7.09 5.67 -17.27
C SER A 383 -7.89 6.54 -16.30
N GLY A 384 -9.23 6.51 -16.42
CA GLY A 384 -10.14 7.15 -15.45
C GLY A 384 -9.88 6.68 -14.01
N GLY A 385 -9.42 5.44 -13.84
CA GLY A 385 -9.01 4.89 -12.56
C GLY A 385 -7.79 5.58 -11.93
N ILE A 386 -6.86 6.11 -12.72
CA ILE A 386 -5.73 6.90 -12.16
C ILE A 386 -6.30 8.14 -11.46
N GLU A 387 -7.20 8.84 -12.14
CA GLU A 387 -7.81 10.05 -11.56
C GLU A 387 -8.57 9.73 -10.28
N GLN A 388 -9.32 8.63 -10.24
CA GLN A 388 -10.11 8.26 -9.07
C GLN A 388 -9.25 7.80 -7.89
N ASN A 389 -8.25 6.95 -8.13
CA ASN A 389 -7.46 6.28 -7.10
C ASN A 389 -6.31 7.14 -6.55
N ALA A 390 -5.75 8.05 -7.34
CA ALA A 390 -4.67 8.92 -6.89
C ALA A 390 -5.15 9.95 -5.86
N ASN A 391 -4.36 10.16 -4.82
CA ASN A 391 -4.54 11.25 -3.85
C ASN A 391 -3.95 12.56 -4.40
N ILE A 392 -2.76 12.46 -5.00
CA ILE A 392 -2.05 13.59 -5.59
C ILE A 392 -1.69 13.25 -7.02
N ILE A 393 -1.83 14.22 -7.93
CA ILE A 393 -1.37 14.12 -9.33
C ILE A 393 -0.52 15.34 -9.65
N ILE A 394 0.72 15.07 -10.06
CA ILE A 394 1.73 16.08 -10.38
C ILE A 394 2.12 15.93 -11.84
N PHE A 395 2.10 17.04 -12.58
CA PHE A 395 2.59 17.09 -13.95
C PHE A 395 3.84 17.96 -14.03
N PRO A 396 5.03 17.39 -14.19
CA PRO A 396 6.19 18.18 -14.56
C PRO A 396 6.01 18.71 -15.99
N TYR A 397 6.18 20.01 -16.13
CA TYR A 397 6.09 20.74 -17.38
C TYR A 397 7.33 21.63 -17.55
N ARG A 398 7.93 21.59 -18.72
CA ARG A 398 9.12 22.35 -19.07
C ARG A 398 8.82 23.23 -20.28
N PRO A 399 8.55 24.53 -20.07
CA PRO A 399 8.27 25.46 -21.16
C PRO A 399 9.39 25.49 -22.20
N GLY A 400 10.66 25.49 -21.75
CA GLY A 400 11.84 25.47 -22.60
C GLY A 400 11.99 24.27 -23.53
N TYR A 401 11.26 23.19 -23.29
CA TYR A 401 11.22 22.04 -24.22
C TYR A 401 10.44 22.37 -25.51
N TYR A 402 9.48 23.28 -25.43
CA TYR A 402 8.59 23.66 -26.55
C TYR A 402 8.97 25.00 -27.19
N ASP A 403 9.63 25.89 -26.45
CA ASP A 403 10.03 27.22 -26.90
C ASP A 403 11.46 27.53 -26.44
N GLU A 404 12.37 27.70 -27.39
CA GLU A 404 13.78 28.03 -27.15
C GLU A 404 13.99 29.45 -26.58
N ASN A 405 13.01 30.32 -26.70
CA ASN A 405 13.09 31.72 -26.24
C ASN A 405 12.79 31.86 -24.74
N VAL A 406 12.34 30.81 -24.06
CA VAL A 406 12.07 30.84 -22.62
C VAL A 406 13.20 30.19 -21.83
N ASN A 407 13.21 30.40 -20.52
CA ASN A 407 14.25 29.86 -19.64
C ASN A 407 14.28 28.31 -19.69
N GLN A 408 15.39 27.76 -20.21
CA GLN A 408 15.59 26.32 -20.38
C GLN A 408 15.81 25.57 -19.05
N ASN A 409 16.20 26.32 -18.00
CA ASN A 409 16.50 25.80 -16.67
C ASN A 409 15.30 25.92 -15.71
N GLU A 410 14.14 26.25 -16.22
CA GLU A 410 12.90 26.36 -15.44
C GLU A 410 11.95 25.22 -15.77
N ALA A 411 11.29 24.73 -14.74
CA ALA A 411 10.20 23.78 -14.88
C ALA A 411 9.06 24.14 -13.91
N GLU A 412 7.88 23.71 -14.24
CA GLU A 412 6.68 23.87 -13.44
C GLU A 412 6.19 22.48 -13.00
N LEU A 413 5.94 22.32 -11.71
CA LEU A 413 5.26 21.14 -11.17
C LEU A 413 3.79 21.50 -10.95
N ILE A 414 2.92 21.05 -11.85
CA ILE A 414 1.49 21.35 -11.82
C ILE A 414 0.80 20.31 -10.95
N LEU A 415 0.26 20.72 -9.78
CA LEU A 415 -0.57 19.88 -8.91
C LEU A 415 -2.01 19.90 -9.45
N ALA A 416 -2.30 18.99 -10.37
CA ALA A 416 -3.60 18.88 -11.00
C ALA A 416 -4.66 18.29 -10.06
N LYS A 417 -4.25 17.44 -9.11
CA LYS A 417 -5.07 16.92 -8.04
C LYS A 417 -4.29 16.93 -6.73
N ASN A 418 -4.95 17.40 -5.68
CA ASN A 418 -4.50 17.30 -4.30
C ASN A 418 -5.74 17.08 -3.41
N ARG A 419 -5.91 15.86 -2.87
CA ARG A 419 -7.13 15.49 -2.16
C ARG A 419 -7.27 16.20 -0.82
N ASP A 420 -6.14 16.41 -0.15
CA ASP A 420 -6.10 16.95 1.21
C ASP A 420 -5.49 18.36 1.29
N GLY A 421 -5.35 19.02 0.14
CA GLY A 421 -4.79 20.36 0.04
C GLY A 421 -5.22 21.11 -1.22
N GLU A 422 -4.61 22.26 -1.43
CA GLU A 422 -4.90 23.09 -2.59
C GLU A 422 -4.22 22.55 -3.86
N ARG A 423 -4.88 22.80 -5.00
CA ARG A 423 -4.27 22.64 -6.32
C ARG A 423 -3.48 23.88 -6.65
N GLY A 424 -2.46 23.75 -7.45
CA GLY A 424 -1.63 24.89 -7.84
C GLY A 424 -0.48 24.47 -8.72
N SER A 425 0.52 25.31 -8.80
CA SER A 425 1.76 24.98 -9.48
C SER A 425 2.96 25.56 -8.71
N VAL A 426 4.05 24.85 -8.79
CA VAL A 426 5.32 25.20 -8.15
C VAL A 426 6.38 25.37 -9.23
N ILE A 427 7.00 26.54 -9.27
CA ILE A 427 8.15 26.78 -10.16
C ILE A 427 9.41 26.22 -9.49
N VAL A 428 10.14 25.41 -10.23
CA VAL A 428 11.38 24.73 -9.79
C VAL A 428 12.48 24.91 -10.84
N GLY A 429 13.72 24.80 -10.42
CA GLY A 429 14.87 24.75 -11.32
C GLY A 429 14.98 23.37 -11.97
N TRP A 430 15.20 23.34 -13.28
CA TRP A 430 15.57 22.14 -14.03
C TRP A 430 17.06 22.17 -14.39
N GLN A 431 17.81 21.22 -13.91
CA GLN A 431 19.23 21.07 -14.21
C GLN A 431 19.45 19.77 -15.00
N GLY A 432 19.15 19.81 -16.30
CA GLY A 432 19.18 18.64 -17.18
C GLY A 432 20.55 17.97 -17.26
N ARG A 433 21.64 18.76 -17.19
CA ARG A 433 23.02 18.27 -17.14
C ARG A 433 23.27 17.35 -15.93
N TYR A 434 22.61 17.63 -14.81
CA TYR A 434 22.75 16.91 -13.56
C TYR A 434 21.53 16.02 -13.23
N GLN A 435 20.57 15.91 -14.15
CA GLN A 435 19.36 15.09 -13.97
C GLN A 435 18.65 15.35 -12.65
N ARG A 436 18.38 16.63 -12.32
CA ARG A 436 17.68 16.99 -11.09
C ARG A 436 16.76 18.20 -11.22
N PHE A 437 15.72 18.16 -10.38
CA PHE A 437 14.93 19.34 -10.02
C PHE A 437 15.48 19.92 -8.72
N VAL A 438 15.51 21.24 -8.63
CA VAL A 438 15.95 21.99 -7.45
C VAL A 438 14.93 23.05 -7.11
N ASP A 439 14.79 23.36 -5.82
CA ASP A 439 13.96 24.47 -5.40
C ASP A 439 14.56 25.79 -5.90
N GLN A 440 13.69 26.70 -6.34
CA GLN A 440 14.16 28.04 -6.68
C GLN A 440 13.83 28.97 -5.53
N PRO A 441 14.78 29.85 -5.12
CA PRO A 441 14.47 30.89 -4.16
C PRO A 441 13.31 31.74 -4.69
N ASP A 442 12.40 32.12 -3.81
CA ASP A 442 11.33 33.06 -4.15
C ASP A 442 11.96 34.37 -4.63
N PRO A 443 11.58 34.92 -5.79
CA PRO A 443 12.08 36.20 -6.24
C PRO A 443 11.81 37.35 -5.25
N TRP A 444 10.87 37.13 -4.33
CA TRP A 444 10.51 38.08 -3.27
C TRP A 444 11.16 37.79 -1.90
N GLU A 445 11.77 36.60 -1.72
CA GLU A 445 12.62 36.37 -0.54
C GLU A 445 13.92 37.15 -0.74
N ALA A 446 14.09 38.21 0.05
CA ALA A 446 15.36 38.89 0.14
C ALA A 446 16.45 37.86 0.50
N PRO A 447 17.63 37.87 -0.16
CA PRO A 447 18.69 36.95 0.19
C PRO A 447 18.93 37.03 1.70
N ALA A 448 18.91 35.88 2.37
CA ALA A 448 19.20 35.81 3.78
C ALA A 448 20.47 36.63 4.04
N GLN A 449 20.37 37.67 4.88
CA GLN A 449 21.52 38.42 5.25
C GLN A 449 22.46 37.41 5.91
N VAL A 450 23.56 37.13 5.22
CA VAL A 450 24.69 36.46 5.87
C VAL A 450 25.09 37.38 6.98
N GLU A 451 24.73 37.05 8.21
CA GLU A 451 25.30 37.69 9.39
C GLU A 451 26.82 37.54 9.23
N GLN A 452 27.46 38.61 8.79
CA GLN A 452 28.90 38.71 8.92
C GLN A 452 29.14 38.65 10.41
N GLU A 453 29.68 37.54 10.90
CA GLU A 453 30.38 37.54 12.19
C GLU A 453 31.37 38.69 12.13
N VAL A 454 31.04 39.75 12.88
CA VAL A 454 31.98 40.83 13.18
C VAL A 454 33.02 40.14 14.04
N GLU A 455 34.16 39.80 13.47
CA GLU A 455 35.35 39.49 14.26
C GLU A 455 35.61 40.68 15.14
N ASP A 456 35.32 40.52 16.42
CA ASP A 456 35.77 41.43 17.47
C ASP A 456 37.31 41.47 17.39
N ASP A 457 37.81 42.57 16.85
CA ASP A 457 39.25 42.86 16.83
C ASP A 457 39.72 43.05 18.29
N PRO A 458 40.56 42.14 18.85
CA PRO A 458 41.00 42.20 20.24
C PRO A 458 42.04 43.30 20.50
N PHE A 459 42.34 44.19 19.53
CA PHE A 459 43.36 45.22 19.65
C PHE A 459 42.87 46.68 19.61
N ASN A 460 41.58 46.93 19.72
CA ASN A 460 41.11 48.30 19.82
C ASN A 460 41.00 48.71 21.29
N VAL A 461 42.13 49.27 21.82
CA VAL A 461 42.27 49.94 23.12
C VAL A 461 42.05 51.43 22.93
#